data_188786fb0061892546dfeb21d446935e
#
_entry.id   188786fb0061892546dfeb21d446935e
#
_cell.length_a   1.000
_cell.length_b   1.000
_cell.length_c   1.000
_cell.angle_alpha   90.00
_cell.angle_beta   90.00
_cell.angle_gamma   90.00
#
_symmetry.space_group_name_H-M   'P 1'
#
loop_
_entity.id
_entity.type
_entity.pdbx_description
1 polymer ?
#
loop_
_entity_poly.entity_id
_entity_poly.type
_entity_poly.pdbx_seq_one_letter_code
_entity_poly.pdbx_strand_id
1 'polypeptide(L)'
;MKIYILLFVCLTSIFAYSQAPEGINYQMVVRNFSNQLVTNSNMAIQVQIRQTSSSGPVVYQERHVVSTNVQGIVNMVIGNGTVQTGTFATISWGNGPYFAAFGIDFSGGTTYQNYGSQQLMSVPYALYAKSSGATLN
;
A
#
# COMPACT_ATOMS: atom_id res chain seq x y z
N MET A 1 2.73 -2.09 -53.71
CA MET A 1 1.88 -2.82 -52.72
C MET A 1 2.66 -3.41 -51.55
N LYS A 2 3.80 -4.04 -51.77
CA LYS A 2 4.62 -4.61 -50.67
C LYS A 2 5.22 -3.61 -49.69
N ILE A 3 5.52 -2.38 -50.13
CA ILE A 3 6.13 -1.32 -49.32
C ILE A 3 5.10 -0.71 -48.33
N TYR A 4 3.83 -0.63 -48.70
CA TYR A 4 2.77 -0.08 -47.85
C TYR A 4 2.39 -1.01 -46.70
N ILE A 5 2.55 -2.31 -46.90
CA ILE A 5 2.31 -3.31 -45.84
C ILE A 5 3.39 -3.23 -44.77
N LEU A 6 4.64 -2.97 -45.15
CA LEU A 6 5.76 -2.83 -44.20
C LEU A 6 5.62 -1.55 -43.36
N LEU A 7 5.09 -0.48 -43.94
CA LEU A 7 4.87 0.79 -43.26
C LEU A 7 3.73 0.68 -42.22
N PHE A 8 2.71 -0.13 -42.51
CA PHE A 8 1.57 -0.30 -41.61
C PHE A 8 1.91 -1.17 -40.38
N VAL A 9 2.85 -2.11 -40.53
CA VAL A 9 3.31 -2.96 -39.40
C VAL A 9 4.21 -2.16 -38.43
N CYS A 10 4.91 -1.13 -38.89
CA CYS A 10 5.73 -0.27 -38.01
C CYS A 10 4.91 0.70 -37.13
N LEU A 11 3.64 0.96 -37.45
CA LEU A 11 2.80 1.90 -36.73
C LEU A 11 2.07 1.29 -35.51
N THR A 12 2.17 -0.03 -35.32
CA THR A 12 1.62 -0.70 -34.14
C THR A 12 2.66 -0.89 -33.03
N SER A 13 3.46 0.13 -32.77
CA SER A 13 4.26 0.19 -31.55
C SER A 13 3.30 0.37 -30.37
N ILE A 14 2.82 -0.75 -29.84
CA ILE A 14 2.07 -0.77 -28.60
C ILE A 14 3.01 -0.24 -27.53
N PHE A 15 2.77 0.97 -27.06
CA PHE A 15 3.40 1.50 -25.86
C PHE A 15 2.90 0.65 -24.69
N ALA A 16 3.60 -0.44 -24.40
CA ALA A 16 3.44 -1.15 -23.15
C ALA A 16 3.98 -0.25 -22.04
N TYR A 17 3.12 0.57 -21.45
CA TYR A 17 3.43 1.22 -20.21
C TYR A 17 3.48 0.13 -19.15
N SER A 18 4.68 -0.30 -18.78
CA SER A 18 4.90 -1.07 -17.57
C SER A 18 4.62 -0.14 -16.39
N GLN A 19 3.39 -0.22 -15.87
CA GLN A 19 3.09 0.42 -14.60
C GLN A 19 3.84 -0.33 -13.50
N ALA A 20 4.64 0.39 -12.73
CA ALA A 20 5.22 -0.18 -11.51
C ALA A 20 4.08 -0.67 -10.61
N PRO A 21 4.21 -1.84 -9.98
CA PRO A 21 3.18 -2.32 -9.07
C PRO A 21 2.98 -1.27 -7.97
N GLU A 22 1.75 -0.81 -7.83
CA GLU A 22 1.37 0.18 -6.83
C GLU A 22 1.14 -0.51 -5.50
N GLY A 23 2.01 -0.25 -4.55
CA GLY A 23 1.89 -0.82 -3.22
C GLY A 23 3.07 -0.47 -2.33
N ILE A 24 2.86 -0.56 -1.03
CA ILE A 24 3.88 -0.32 -0.03
C ILE A 24 4.14 -1.63 0.71
N ASN A 25 5.36 -2.16 0.61
CA ASN A 25 5.77 -3.30 1.40
C ASN A 25 5.78 -2.93 2.88
N TYR A 26 5.07 -3.70 3.68
CA TYR A 26 4.96 -3.47 5.11
C TYR A 26 5.18 -4.76 5.89
N GLN A 27 6.01 -4.68 6.93
CA GLN A 27 6.29 -5.78 7.84
C GLN A 27 6.02 -5.33 9.27
N MET A 28 5.35 -6.17 10.05
CA MET A 28 5.13 -5.88 11.46
C MET A 28 5.32 -7.12 12.33
N VAL A 29 5.77 -6.89 13.56
CA VAL A 29 5.75 -7.90 14.62
C VAL A 29 4.45 -7.73 15.40
N VAL A 30 3.68 -8.81 15.50
CA VAL A 30 2.37 -8.75 16.16
C VAL A 30 2.48 -9.23 17.60
N ARG A 31 2.02 -8.38 18.51
CA ARG A 31 1.86 -8.68 19.94
C ARG A 31 0.41 -8.48 20.35
N ASN A 32 -0.07 -9.29 21.27
CA ASN A 32 -1.38 -9.08 21.86
C ASN A 32 -1.35 -7.89 22.84
N PHE A 33 -2.51 -7.52 23.38
CA PHE A 33 -2.61 -6.40 24.32
C PHE A 33 -1.96 -6.67 25.68
N SER A 34 -1.54 -7.91 25.95
CA SER A 34 -0.69 -8.28 27.08
C SER A 34 0.80 -8.28 26.74
N ASN A 35 1.18 -7.69 25.56
CA ASN A 35 2.54 -7.61 25.04
C ASN A 35 3.22 -8.96 24.75
N GLN A 36 2.44 -10.02 24.61
CA GLN A 36 2.94 -11.34 24.23
C GLN A 36 2.99 -11.48 22.71
N LEU A 37 4.03 -12.15 22.22
CA LEU A 37 4.19 -12.40 20.80
C LEU A 37 3.07 -13.33 20.28
N VAL A 38 2.43 -12.95 19.18
CA VAL A 38 1.40 -13.75 18.51
C VAL A 38 2.04 -14.50 17.37
N THR A 39 2.22 -15.81 17.52
CA THR A 39 2.93 -16.67 16.58
C THR A 39 1.99 -17.67 15.91
N ASN A 40 2.27 -18.02 14.64
CA ASN A 40 1.54 -19.06 13.90
C ASN A 40 0.00 -18.90 13.98
N SER A 41 -0.48 -17.67 13.91
CA SER A 41 -1.89 -17.35 14.15
C SER A 41 -2.48 -16.58 12.98
N ASN A 42 -3.68 -16.97 12.56
CA ASN A 42 -4.46 -16.25 11.55
C ASN A 42 -5.15 -15.05 12.17
N MET A 43 -5.20 -13.94 11.43
CA MET A 43 -5.87 -12.72 11.85
C MET A 43 -6.32 -11.88 10.67
N ALA A 44 -7.17 -10.91 10.92
CA ALA A 44 -7.50 -9.86 9.94
C ALA A 44 -6.87 -8.54 10.36
N ILE A 45 -6.24 -7.87 9.41
CA ILE A 45 -5.66 -6.54 9.60
C ILE A 45 -6.39 -5.57 8.68
N GLN A 46 -6.94 -4.52 9.25
CA GLN A 46 -7.45 -3.37 8.53
C GLN A 46 -6.35 -2.32 8.43
N VAL A 47 -6.09 -1.83 7.23
CA VAL A 47 -5.17 -0.72 6.98
C VAL A 47 -5.97 0.46 6.50
N GLN A 48 -5.77 1.61 7.14
CA GLN A 48 -6.35 2.89 6.74
C GLN A 48 -5.25 3.86 6.39
N ILE A 49 -5.31 4.44 5.20
CA ILE A 49 -4.47 5.60 4.86
C ILE A 49 -5.24 6.85 5.24
N ARG A 50 -4.65 7.60 6.15
CA ARG A 50 -5.22 8.85 6.68
C ARG A 50 -4.38 10.03 6.25
N GLN A 51 -5.04 11.15 5.97
CA GLN A 51 -4.39 12.38 5.53
C GLN A 51 -4.30 13.38 6.68
N THR A 52 -3.24 14.18 6.70
CA THR A 52 -2.99 15.30 7.63
C THR A 52 -2.51 14.86 9.02
N SER A 53 -3.12 13.83 9.61
CA SER A 53 -2.75 13.31 10.93
C SER A 53 -3.15 11.85 11.08
N SER A 54 -2.68 11.19 12.14
CA SER A 54 -3.04 9.80 12.46
C SER A 54 -4.54 9.62 12.77
N SER A 55 -5.24 10.69 13.10
CA SER A 55 -6.69 10.73 13.31
C SER A 55 -7.43 11.51 12.22
N GLY A 56 -6.74 11.89 11.16
CA GLY A 56 -7.30 12.61 10.03
C GLY A 56 -8.27 11.79 9.18
N PRO A 57 -8.80 12.39 8.10
CA PRO A 57 -9.75 11.71 7.24
C PRO A 57 -9.12 10.48 6.58
N VAL A 58 -9.91 9.41 6.47
CA VAL A 58 -9.53 8.18 5.75
C VAL A 58 -9.70 8.42 4.25
N VAL A 59 -8.62 8.33 3.50
CA VAL A 59 -8.64 8.45 2.03
C VAL A 59 -8.63 7.09 1.34
N TYR A 60 -8.18 6.05 2.04
CA TYR A 60 -8.17 4.68 1.55
C TYR A 60 -8.24 3.69 2.72
N GLN A 61 -8.93 2.58 2.51
CA GLN A 61 -9.05 1.51 3.49
C GLN A 61 -9.11 0.15 2.82
N GLU A 62 -8.37 -0.81 3.37
CA GLU A 62 -8.34 -2.18 2.90
C GLU A 62 -8.26 -3.17 4.07
N ARG A 63 -8.55 -4.43 3.76
CA ARG A 63 -8.49 -5.56 4.68
C ARG A 63 -7.53 -6.62 4.16
N HIS A 64 -6.68 -7.12 5.04
CA HIS A 64 -5.82 -8.28 4.82
C HIS A 64 -6.22 -9.43 5.74
N VAL A 65 -6.26 -10.65 5.20
CA VAL A 65 -6.31 -11.86 6.00
C VAL A 65 -4.92 -12.47 5.95
N VAL A 66 -4.26 -12.54 7.08
CA VAL A 66 -2.83 -12.87 7.18
C VAL A 66 -2.57 -13.84 8.31
N SER A 67 -1.39 -14.43 8.31
CA SER A 67 -0.90 -15.28 9.38
C SER A 67 0.46 -14.80 9.85
N THR A 68 0.68 -14.80 11.17
CA THR A 68 2.02 -14.59 11.72
C THR A 68 2.85 -15.86 11.56
N ASN A 69 4.16 -15.69 11.39
CA ASN A 69 5.13 -16.80 11.42
C ASN A 69 5.54 -17.17 12.87
N VAL A 70 6.51 -18.06 13.02
CA VAL A 70 7.05 -18.49 14.32
C VAL A 70 7.69 -17.34 15.13
N GLN A 71 8.02 -16.23 14.49
CA GLN A 71 8.59 -15.04 15.09
C GLN A 71 7.56 -13.93 15.32
N GLY A 72 6.27 -14.22 15.06
CA GLY A 72 5.19 -13.24 15.19
C GLY A 72 5.18 -12.17 14.09
N ILE A 73 5.83 -12.44 12.95
CA ILE A 73 5.96 -11.48 11.86
C ILE A 73 4.86 -11.69 10.82
N VAL A 74 4.26 -10.59 10.38
CA VAL A 74 3.38 -10.49 9.22
C VAL A 74 4.05 -9.65 8.15
N ASN A 75 3.99 -10.12 6.90
CA ASN A 75 4.36 -9.35 5.72
C ASN A 75 3.11 -9.10 4.89
N MET A 76 2.91 -7.88 4.44
CA MET A 76 1.81 -7.50 3.56
C MET A 76 2.24 -6.41 2.60
N VAL A 77 1.47 -6.22 1.55
CA VAL A 77 1.61 -5.08 0.63
C VAL A 77 0.38 -4.21 0.76
N ILE A 78 0.54 -3.03 1.34
CA ILE A 78 -0.53 -2.03 1.41
C ILE A 78 -0.82 -1.56 -0.01
N GLY A 79 -2.07 -1.62 -0.41
CA GLY A 79 -2.52 -1.42 -1.79
C GLY A 79 -3.01 -2.72 -2.46
N ASN A 80 -2.67 -3.89 -1.91
CA ASN A 80 -3.04 -5.20 -2.46
C ASN A 80 -4.08 -5.96 -1.61
N GLY A 81 -4.61 -5.34 -0.58
CA GLY A 81 -5.67 -5.93 0.24
C GLY A 81 -7.03 -5.90 -0.42
N THR A 82 -8.04 -6.40 0.28
CA THR A 82 -9.44 -6.26 -0.13
C THR A 82 -9.91 -4.84 0.17
N VAL A 83 -10.13 -4.05 -0.87
CA VAL A 83 -10.51 -2.63 -0.76
C VAL A 83 -11.87 -2.49 -0.09
N GLN A 84 -11.95 -1.62 0.90
CA GLN A 84 -13.18 -1.25 1.61
C GLN A 84 -13.60 0.19 1.31
N THR A 85 -12.65 1.11 1.10
CA THR A 85 -12.91 2.53 0.82
C THR A 85 -11.78 3.10 -0.04
N GLY A 86 -12.15 3.94 -1.00
CA GLY A 86 -11.21 4.67 -1.84
C GLY A 86 -10.53 3.81 -2.90
N THR A 87 -9.54 4.42 -3.56
CA THR A 87 -8.72 3.76 -4.59
C THR A 87 -7.26 4.11 -4.33
N PHE A 88 -6.42 3.11 -4.14
CA PHE A 88 -5.00 3.31 -3.81
C PHE A 88 -4.26 4.11 -4.90
N ALA A 89 -4.51 3.78 -6.17
CA ALA A 89 -3.90 4.42 -7.33
C ALA A 89 -4.18 5.93 -7.44
N THR A 90 -5.28 6.40 -6.87
CA THR A 90 -5.70 7.81 -6.97
C THR A 90 -5.34 8.65 -5.75
N ILE A 91 -4.59 8.09 -4.79
CA ILE A 91 -4.12 8.87 -3.65
C ILE A 91 -3.15 9.94 -4.14
N SER A 92 -3.44 11.20 -3.83
CA SER A 92 -2.58 12.34 -4.18
C SER A 92 -1.43 12.47 -3.17
N TRP A 93 -0.43 11.60 -3.29
CA TRP A 93 0.67 11.50 -2.33
C TRP A 93 1.44 12.80 -2.10
N GLY A 94 1.38 13.75 -3.05
CA GLY A 94 1.94 15.09 -2.90
C GLY A 94 1.22 15.97 -1.88
N ASN A 95 0.01 15.63 -1.48
CA ASN A 95 -0.85 16.41 -0.58
C ASN A 95 -0.76 15.92 0.87
N GLY A 96 0.34 15.25 1.24
CA GLY A 96 0.58 14.75 2.60
C GLY A 96 0.69 15.83 3.66
N PRO A 97 0.97 15.41 4.91
CA PRO A 97 1.43 14.07 5.29
C PRO A 97 0.32 13.00 5.27
N TYR A 98 0.75 11.75 5.09
CA TYR A 98 -0.11 10.58 5.16
C TYR A 98 0.34 9.63 6.27
N PHE A 99 -0.62 8.93 6.85
CA PHE A 99 -0.43 8.00 7.96
C PHE A 99 -1.10 6.66 7.62
N ALA A 100 -0.41 5.55 7.91
CA ALA A 100 -1.03 4.25 7.93
C ALA A 100 -1.49 3.94 9.35
N ALA A 101 -2.79 3.73 9.52
CA ALA A 101 -3.39 3.32 10.79
C ALA A 101 -3.85 1.87 10.67
N PHE A 102 -3.60 1.09 11.71
CA PHE A 102 -3.82 -0.36 11.73
C PHE A 102 -4.87 -0.71 12.76
N GLY A 103 -5.79 -1.59 12.36
CA GLY A 103 -6.69 -2.30 13.26
C GLY A 103 -6.50 -3.79 13.12
N ILE A 104 -6.52 -4.55 14.21
CA ILE A 104 -6.38 -6.01 14.18
C ILE A 104 -7.59 -6.67 14.82
N ASP A 105 -8.13 -7.66 14.12
CA ASP A 105 -9.03 -8.66 14.68
C ASP A 105 -8.29 -10.00 14.76
N PHE A 106 -7.88 -10.39 15.97
CA PHE A 106 -7.15 -11.63 16.22
C PHE A 106 -7.96 -12.90 15.92
N SER A 107 -9.27 -12.78 15.79
CA SER A 107 -10.15 -13.89 15.39
C SER A 107 -10.30 -14.04 13.87
N GLY A 108 -9.73 -13.10 13.10
CA GLY A 108 -9.84 -13.08 11.64
C GLY A 108 -11.18 -12.53 11.12
N GLY A 109 -11.97 -11.92 11.98
CA GLY A 109 -13.26 -11.30 11.63
C GLY A 109 -13.13 -9.85 11.16
N THR A 110 -14.09 -9.02 11.56
CA THR A 110 -14.18 -7.60 11.19
C THR A 110 -14.31 -6.67 12.41
N THR A 111 -14.11 -7.19 13.61
CA THR A 111 -14.11 -6.40 14.85
C THR A 111 -12.69 -5.95 15.17
N TYR A 112 -12.26 -4.88 14.50
CA TYR A 112 -10.90 -4.39 14.60
C TYR A 112 -10.67 -3.59 15.89
N GLN A 113 -9.58 -3.90 16.56
CA GLN A 113 -9.06 -3.13 17.69
C GLN A 113 -7.89 -2.26 17.19
N ASN A 114 -7.82 -1.03 17.67
CA ASN A 114 -6.74 -0.11 17.28
C ASN A 114 -5.37 -0.69 17.65
N TYR A 115 -4.51 -0.80 16.65
CA TYR A 115 -3.16 -1.34 16.81
C TYR A 115 -2.06 -0.28 16.61
N GLY A 116 -2.43 0.97 16.40
CA GLY A 116 -1.52 2.08 16.24
C GLY A 116 -1.49 2.64 14.83
N SER A 117 -0.63 3.64 14.66
CA SER A 117 -0.45 4.31 13.37
C SER A 117 0.99 4.76 13.19
N GLN A 118 1.39 4.91 11.93
CA GLN A 118 2.72 5.34 11.55
C GLN A 118 2.62 6.33 10.39
N GLN A 119 3.40 7.39 10.44
CA GLN A 119 3.53 8.30 9.30
C GLN A 119 4.25 7.60 8.15
N LEU A 120 3.70 7.74 6.95
CA LEU A 120 4.32 7.25 5.73
C LEU A 120 5.35 8.27 5.24
N MET A 121 6.62 7.88 5.30
CA MET A 121 7.74 8.72 4.88
C MET A 121 8.15 8.36 3.46
N SER A 122 8.63 9.37 2.72
CA SER A 122 9.17 9.14 1.38
C SER A 122 10.42 8.26 1.42
N VAL A 123 10.50 7.28 0.53
CA VAL A 123 11.70 6.50 0.31
C VAL A 123 12.68 7.27 -0.60
N PRO A 124 14.00 6.97 -0.61
CA PRO A 124 15.00 7.69 -1.41
C PRO A 124 14.66 7.78 -2.90
N TYR A 125 14.07 6.73 -3.47
CA TYR A 125 13.63 6.70 -4.87
C TYR A 125 12.56 7.76 -5.18
N ALA A 126 11.58 7.91 -4.29
CA ALA A 126 10.52 8.91 -4.42
C ALA A 126 11.06 10.34 -4.27
N LEU A 127 12.06 10.55 -3.40
CA LEU A 127 12.74 11.84 -3.25
C LEU A 127 13.52 12.20 -4.51
N TYR A 128 14.20 11.23 -5.13
CA TYR A 128 14.91 11.44 -6.40
C TYR A 128 13.94 11.79 -7.54
N ALA A 129 12.85 11.07 -7.69
CA ALA A 129 11.83 11.34 -8.69
C ALA A 129 11.22 12.75 -8.53
N LYS A 130 10.98 13.17 -7.28
CA LYS A 130 10.49 14.53 -6.99
C LYS A 130 11.50 15.60 -7.39
N SER A 131 12.78 15.41 -7.12
CA SER A 131 13.83 16.37 -7.48
C SER A 131 14.07 16.43 -9.00
N SER A 132 14.01 15.30 -9.70
CA SER A 132 14.15 15.25 -11.16
C SER A 132 12.97 15.88 -11.89
N GLY A 133 11.76 15.77 -11.37
CA GLY A 133 10.57 16.43 -11.89
C GLY A 133 10.60 17.97 -11.76
N ALA A 134 11.27 18.47 -10.73
CA ALA A 134 11.40 19.90 -10.48
C ALA A 134 12.37 20.60 -11.47
N THR A 135 13.22 19.86 -12.19
CA THR A 135 14.17 20.39 -13.17
C THR A 135 13.61 20.52 -14.59
N LEU A 136 12.37 20.11 -14.82
CA LEU A 136 11.73 20.14 -16.14
C LEU A 136 10.79 21.34 -16.35
N ASN A 137 10.71 22.27 -15.40
CA ASN A 137 9.90 23.50 -15.49
C ASN A 137 10.77 24.73 -15.64
#